data_18bdb4434f41411d745cb61f2bbd1af3
#
_entry.id   18bdb4434f41411d745cb61f2bbd1af3
#
_cell.length_a   1.000
_cell.length_b   1.000
_cell.length_c   1.000
_cell.angle_alpha   90.00
_cell.angle_beta   90.00
_cell.angle_gamma   90.00
#
_symmetry.space_group_name_H-M   'P 1'
#
loop_
_entity.id
_entity.type
_entity.pdbx_description
1 polymer ?
#
loop_
_entity_poly.entity_id
_entity_poly.type
_entity_poly.pdbx_seq_one_letter_code
_entity_poly.pdbx_strand_id
1 'polypeptide(L)'
;MQHTLDTFAARIRAVLAREDNPAGRDKVAAILREALADRAFVESLFDPASPARKVVHEDPRLGFCIVAHRYTDAGDGPPHDHGPSWAIYGQADGESLMSDWAPVEAASAGRPGKARKLREYTLAPGAAHVYNEGDVHAPSRAGPARLIRIEGTNLERVARGRYEPVGE
;
A
#
# COMPACT_ATOMS: atom_id res chain seq x y z
N MET A 1 -3.23 17.11 16.74
CA MET A 1 -4.67 16.72 16.58
C MET A 1 -4.71 15.22 16.79
N GLN A 2 -5.58 14.73 17.67
CA GLN A 2 -5.69 13.29 17.91
C GLN A 2 -6.45 12.66 16.72
N HIS A 3 -5.83 11.69 16.06
CA HIS A 3 -6.47 10.95 14.98
C HIS A 3 -7.41 9.89 15.55
N THR A 4 -8.58 9.75 14.92
CA THR A 4 -9.45 8.57 15.05
C THR A 4 -9.63 7.95 13.69
N LEU A 5 -10.04 6.69 13.62
CA LEU A 5 -10.29 6.03 12.33
C LEU A 5 -11.32 6.80 11.49
N ASP A 6 -12.38 7.31 12.13
CA ASP A 6 -13.44 8.08 11.45
C ASP A 6 -12.92 9.41 10.89
N THR A 7 -12.13 10.17 11.67
CA THR A 7 -11.55 11.44 11.20
C THR A 7 -10.52 11.22 10.11
N PHE A 8 -9.71 10.17 10.21
CA PHE A 8 -8.74 9.78 9.21
C PHE A 8 -9.42 9.39 7.88
N ALA A 9 -10.43 8.50 7.93
CA ALA A 9 -11.22 8.11 6.76
C ALA A 9 -11.95 9.30 6.13
N ALA A 10 -12.51 10.21 6.93
CA ALA A 10 -13.20 11.40 6.44
C ALA A 10 -12.26 12.35 5.68
N ARG A 11 -11.02 12.53 6.15
CA ARG A 11 -10.00 13.35 5.47
C ARG A 11 -9.63 12.74 4.12
N ILE A 12 -9.41 11.43 4.06
CA ILE A 12 -9.12 10.71 2.80
C ILE A 12 -10.29 10.86 1.83
N ARG A 13 -11.51 10.62 2.28
CA ARG A 13 -12.73 10.77 1.47
C ARG A 13 -12.86 12.18 0.90
N ALA A 14 -12.58 13.21 1.69
CA ALA A 14 -12.68 14.60 1.26
C ALA A 14 -11.71 14.93 0.10
N VAL A 15 -10.54 14.33 0.08
CA VAL A 15 -9.58 14.45 -1.03
C VAL A 15 -10.06 13.66 -2.25
N LEU A 16 -10.30 12.36 -2.09
CA LEU A 16 -10.62 11.46 -3.20
C LEU A 16 -11.96 11.77 -3.87
N ALA A 17 -12.93 12.32 -3.15
CA ALA A 17 -14.20 12.77 -3.74
C ALA A 17 -14.05 13.92 -4.74
N ARG A 18 -12.94 14.67 -4.66
CA ARG A 18 -12.65 15.80 -5.54
C ARG A 18 -11.58 15.46 -6.57
N GLU A 19 -10.66 14.58 -6.22
CA GLU A 19 -9.41 14.42 -6.95
C GLU A 19 -8.89 12.99 -6.79
N ASP A 20 -9.59 12.02 -7.39
CA ASP A 20 -9.11 10.63 -7.47
C ASP A 20 -8.19 10.43 -8.67
N ASN A 21 -7.00 10.97 -8.54
CA ASN A 21 -5.92 10.92 -9.53
C ASN A 21 -4.57 10.90 -8.79
N PRO A 22 -3.42 10.79 -9.48
CA PRO A 22 -2.11 10.74 -8.83
C PRO A 22 -1.86 11.92 -7.86
N ALA A 23 -2.25 13.15 -8.23
CA ALA A 23 -2.06 14.33 -7.37
C ALA A 23 -2.91 14.26 -6.08
N GLY A 24 -4.15 13.78 -6.18
CA GLY A 24 -4.99 13.55 -5.01
C GLY A 24 -4.43 12.44 -4.11
N ARG A 25 -3.88 11.38 -4.68
CA ARG A 25 -3.24 10.28 -3.94
C ARG A 25 -1.98 10.74 -3.21
N ASP A 26 -1.21 11.67 -3.77
CA ASP A 26 -0.09 12.31 -3.07
C ASP A 26 -0.55 13.09 -1.83
N LYS A 27 -1.70 13.77 -1.92
CA LYS A 27 -2.33 14.43 -0.76
C LYS A 27 -2.78 13.42 0.29
N VAL A 28 -3.34 12.29 -0.13
CA VAL A 28 -3.70 11.20 0.79
C VAL A 28 -2.45 10.60 1.45
N ALA A 29 -1.35 10.44 0.71
CA ALA A 29 -0.07 10.00 1.28
C ALA A 29 0.46 10.99 2.34
N ALA A 30 0.27 12.29 2.15
CA ALA A 30 0.62 13.29 3.16
C ALA A 30 -0.23 13.13 4.43
N ILE A 31 -1.54 12.92 4.29
CA ILE A 31 -2.45 12.64 5.41
C ILE A 31 -2.03 11.36 6.15
N LEU A 32 -1.61 10.33 5.42
CA LEU A 32 -1.12 9.08 6.02
C LEU A 32 0.17 9.31 6.81
N ARG A 33 1.12 10.12 6.31
CA ARG A 33 2.35 10.46 7.05
C ARG A 33 2.05 11.18 8.37
N GLU A 34 1.09 12.11 8.37
CA GLU A 34 0.64 12.77 9.60
C GLU A 34 0.06 11.76 10.61
N ALA A 35 -0.77 10.83 10.12
CA ALA A 35 -1.38 9.80 10.95
C ALA A 35 -0.34 8.80 11.51
N LEU A 36 0.70 8.46 10.73
CA LEU A 36 1.81 7.60 11.17
C LEU A 36 2.63 8.23 12.31
N ALA A 37 2.66 9.55 12.42
CA ALA A 37 3.31 10.25 13.53
C ALA A 37 2.49 10.20 14.85
N ASP A 38 1.21 9.88 14.78
CA ASP A 38 0.35 9.69 15.97
C ASP A 38 0.41 8.24 16.46
N ARG A 39 1.32 7.98 17.40
CA ARG A 39 1.57 6.62 17.91
C ARG A 39 0.33 5.97 18.50
N ALA A 40 -0.50 6.73 19.22
CA ALA A 40 -1.72 6.20 19.82
C ALA A 40 -2.73 5.76 18.74
N PHE A 41 -2.85 6.53 17.67
CA PHE A 41 -3.67 6.16 16.53
C PHE A 41 -3.14 4.89 15.84
N VAL A 42 -1.84 4.83 15.56
CA VAL A 42 -1.22 3.65 14.95
C VAL A 42 -1.52 2.39 15.78
N GLU A 43 -1.27 2.43 17.10
CA GLU A 43 -1.53 1.27 17.97
C GLU A 43 -3.01 0.86 17.98
N SER A 44 -3.92 1.80 17.87
CA SER A 44 -5.37 1.50 17.84
C SER A 44 -5.80 0.66 16.63
N LEU A 45 -5.01 0.63 15.56
CA LEU A 45 -5.32 -0.12 14.34
C LEU A 45 -4.77 -1.57 14.35
N PHE A 46 -3.85 -1.87 15.26
CA PHE A 46 -3.16 -3.16 15.33
C PHE A 46 -3.51 -3.94 16.60
N ASP A 47 -4.41 -4.89 16.47
CA ASP A 47 -4.73 -5.85 17.51
C ASP A 47 -3.94 -7.14 17.27
N PRO A 48 -3.14 -7.63 18.26
CA PRO A 48 -2.41 -8.91 18.14
C PRO A 48 -3.27 -10.10 17.78
N ALA A 49 -4.55 -10.11 18.16
CA ALA A 49 -5.51 -11.17 17.84
C ALA A 49 -6.08 -11.07 16.41
N SER A 50 -5.85 -9.96 15.72
CA SER A 50 -6.34 -9.76 14.35
C SER A 50 -5.50 -10.54 13.33
N PRO A 51 -6.09 -10.91 12.17
CA PRO A 51 -5.34 -11.51 11.07
C PRO A 51 -4.22 -10.58 10.58
N ALA A 52 -3.23 -11.17 9.91
CA ALA A 52 -2.08 -10.42 9.37
C ALA A 52 -2.48 -9.28 8.43
N ARG A 53 -3.58 -9.44 7.70
CA ARG A 53 -4.23 -8.39 6.92
C ARG A 53 -5.64 -8.17 7.46
N LYS A 54 -5.94 -6.95 7.88
CA LYS A 54 -7.26 -6.56 8.38
C LYS A 54 -7.73 -5.30 7.70
N VAL A 55 -8.86 -5.35 7.01
CA VAL A 55 -9.56 -4.14 6.55
C VAL A 55 -10.21 -3.50 7.79
N VAL A 56 -9.70 -2.34 8.19
CA VAL A 56 -10.20 -1.59 9.36
C VAL A 56 -11.29 -0.60 8.97
N HIS A 57 -11.34 -0.20 7.70
CA HIS A 57 -12.37 0.66 7.14
C HIS A 57 -12.53 0.40 5.65
N GLU A 58 -13.76 0.32 5.17
CA GLU A 58 -14.12 0.35 3.76
C GLU A 58 -15.10 1.50 3.54
N ASP A 59 -14.76 2.44 2.67
CA ASP A 59 -15.58 3.61 2.43
C ASP A 59 -16.85 3.26 1.65
N PRO A 60 -18.05 3.54 2.21
CA PRO A 60 -19.29 3.11 1.57
C PRO A 60 -19.66 3.89 0.30
N ARG A 61 -18.98 5.01 0.02
CA ARG A 61 -19.27 5.87 -1.15
C ARG A 61 -18.24 5.69 -2.26
N LEU A 62 -16.96 5.66 -1.89
CA LEU A 62 -15.85 5.65 -2.84
C LEU A 62 -15.19 4.26 -2.95
N GLY A 63 -15.45 3.35 -2.01
CA GLY A 63 -14.94 1.99 -2.04
C GLY A 63 -13.47 1.84 -1.66
N PHE A 64 -12.77 2.92 -1.29
CA PHE A 64 -11.40 2.79 -0.81
C PHE A 64 -11.36 2.07 0.54
N CYS A 65 -10.27 1.37 0.80
CA CYS A 65 -10.06 0.65 2.05
C CYS A 65 -8.87 1.21 2.83
N ILE A 66 -8.98 1.22 4.15
CA ILE A 66 -7.84 1.36 5.08
C ILE A 66 -7.55 -0.02 5.62
N VAL A 67 -6.32 -0.47 5.47
CA VAL A 67 -5.92 -1.84 5.78
C VAL A 67 -4.70 -1.83 6.69
N ALA A 68 -4.81 -2.55 7.82
CA ALA A 68 -3.68 -2.81 8.71
C ALA A 68 -3.00 -4.13 8.29
N HIS A 69 -1.72 -4.06 7.95
CA HIS A 69 -0.89 -5.21 7.63
C HIS A 69 0.15 -5.43 8.72
N ARG A 70 0.20 -6.65 9.25
CA ARG A 70 1.20 -7.08 10.22
C ARG A 70 1.97 -8.27 9.66
N TYR A 71 3.27 -8.13 9.57
CA TYR A 71 4.20 -9.19 9.21
C TYR A 71 5.03 -9.56 10.43
N THR A 72 5.10 -10.84 10.75
CA THR A 72 5.86 -11.38 11.90
C THR A 72 7.28 -11.77 11.51
N ASP A 73 7.50 -12.03 10.22
CA ASP A 73 8.73 -12.62 9.72
C ASP A 73 9.28 -11.87 8.52
N ALA A 74 10.53 -12.15 8.18
CA ALA A 74 11.15 -11.76 6.92
C ALA A 74 10.37 -12.38 5.75
N GLY A 75 10.39 -11.71 4.60
CA GLY A 75 9.74 -12.22 3.41
C GLY A 75 9.88 -11.29 2.21
N ASP A 76 9.87 -11.91 1.04
CA ASP A 76 9.94 -11.23 -0.25
C ASP A 76 8.64 -11.44 -1.02
N GLY A 77 8.19 -10.39 -1.69
CA GLY A 77 7.10 -10.46 -2.65
C GLY A 77 7.62 -10.37 -4.09
N PRO A 78 7.00 -11.11 -5.04
CA PRO A 78 7.35 -10.96 -6.45
C PRO A 78 6.93 -9.59 -6.97
N PRO A 79 7.53 -9.11 -8.08
CA PRO A 79 7.05 -7.91 -8.76
C PRO A 79 5.59 -8.08 -9.18
N HIS A 80 4.77 -7.08 -8.87
CA HIS A 80 3.33 -7.07 -9.14
C HIS A 80 2.80 -5.65 -9.28
N ASP A 81 1.66 -5.50 -9.91
CA ASP A 81 0.85 -4.30 -9.87
C ASP A 81 -0.43 -4.50 -9.02
N HIS A 82 -1.28 -3.51 -8.98
CA HIS A 82 -2.57 -3.58 -8.28
C HIS A 82 -3.77 -3.73 -9.23
N GLY A 83 -3.52 -4.21 -10.45
CA GLY A 83 -4.56 -4.35 -11.47
C GLY A 83 -5.18 -3.00 -11.84
N PRO A 84 -6.51 -2.87 -11.82
CA PRO A 84 -7.19 -1.61 -12.16
C PRO A 84 -7.19 -0.59 -11.01
N SER A 85 -6.51 -0.87 -9.90
CA SER A 85 -6.51 -0.04 -8.69
C SER A 85 -5.12 0.50 -8.36
N TRP A 86 -5.06 1.27 -7.31
CA TRP A 86 -3.87 1.87 -6.73
C TRP A 86 -3.78 1.53 -5.24
N ALA A 87 -2.60 1.72 -4.67
CA ALA A 87 -2.40 1.63 -3.24
C ALA A 87 -1.37 2.65 -2.74
N ILE A 88 -1.51 3.03 -1.48
CA ILE A 88 -0.53 3.85 -0.74
C ILE A 88 -0.05 3.03 0.44
N TYR A 89 1.26 2.83 0.54
CA TYR A 89 1.88 2.08 1.62
C TYR A 89 2.48 3.04 2.63
N GLY A 90 1.99 2.99 3.86
CA GLY A 90 2.54 3.73 4.98
C GLY A 90 3.24 2.77 5.96
N GLN A 91 4.53 2.98 6.19
CA GLN A 91 5.31 2.18 7.12
C GLN A 91 5.07 2.66 8.55
N ALA A 92 4.49 1.79 9.38
CA ALA A 92 4.22 2.10 10.79
C ALA A 92 5.38 1.66 11.70
N ASP A 93 5.89 0.44 11.50
CA ASP A 93 7.04 -0.11 12.22
C ASP A 93 7.85 -1.06 11.32
N GLY A 94 9.11 -1.27 11.69
CA GLY A 94 10.04 -2.02 10.87
C GLY A 94 10.36 -1.29 9.58
N GLU A 95 10.99 -1.97 8.64
CA GLU A 95 11.38 -1.40 7.35
C GLU A 95 10.99 -2.34 6.21
N SER A 96 10.67 -1.76 5.07
CA SER A 96 10.46 -2.50 3.82
C SER A 96 11.41 -1.97 2.75
N LEU A 97 12.23 -2.83 2.19
CA LEU A 97 12.98 -2.53 0.97
C LEU A 97 12.03 -2.71 -0.20
N MET A 98 11.75 -1.62 -0.89
CA MET A 98 10.88 -1.61 -2.07
C MET A 98 11.71 -1.50 -3.32
N SER A 99 11.24 -2.11 -4.40
CA SER A 99 11.82 -1.92 -5.73
C SER A 99 10.75 -1.57 -6.74
N ASP A 100 11.04 -0.64 -7.64
CA ASP A 100 10.20 -0.29 -8.78
C ASP A 100 10.71 -1.00 -10.02
N TRP A 101 9.77 -1.41 -10.89
CA TRP A 101 10.03 -2.22 -12.07
C TRP A 101 9.33 -1.65 -13.29
N ALA A 102 9.98 -1.72 -14.45
CA ALA A 102 9.38 -1.39 -15.74
C ALA A 102 8.86 -2.66 -16.42
N PRO A 103 7.56 -2.73 -16.76
CA PRO A 103 7.02 -3.82 -17.57
C PRO A 103 7.74 -3.88 -18.94
N VAL A 104 8.19 -5.07 -19.33
CA VAL A 104 8.78 -5.37 -20.66
C VAL A 104 7.77 -6.17 -21.49
N GLU A 105 7.08 -7.12 -20.85
CA GLU A 105 5.93 -7.82 -21.39
C GLU A 105 4.77 -7.69 -20.41
N ALA A 106 3.59 -7.33 -20.91
CA ALA A 106 2.41 -7.18 -20.08
C ALA A 106 1.98 -8.51 -19.46
N ALA A 107 1.56 -8.46 -18.20
CA ALA A 107 0.86 -9.59 -17.58
C ALA A 107 -0.53 -9.75 -18.19
N SER A 108 -1.01 -10.97 -18.25
CA SER A 108 -2.37 -11.30 -18.68
C SER A 108 -2.99 -12.35 -17.75
N ALA A 109 -4.29 -12.63 -17.91
CA ALA A 109 -4.97 -13.61 -17.09
C ALA A 109 -4.26 -14.97 -17.12
N GLY A 110 -3.79 -15.42 -15.94
CA GLY A 110 -3.10 -16.70 -15.78
C GLY A 110 -1.66 -16.75 -16.32
N ARG A 111 -1.12 -15.64 -16.85
CA ARG A 111 0.28 -15.55 -17.31
C ARG A 111 0.99 -14.36 -16.67
N PRO A 112 2.11 -14.57 -15.98
CA PRO A 112 2.95 -13.46 -15.54
C PRO A 112 3.51 -12.70 -16.74
N GLY A 113 3.64 -11.38 -16.59
CA GLY A 113 4.41 -10.55 -17.48
C GLY A 113 5.89 -10.64 -17.17
N LYS A 114 6.69 -9.82 -17.85
CA LYS A 114 8.11 -9.66 -17.55
C LYS A 114 8.42 -8.21 -17.22
N ALA A 115 9.29 -7.99 -16.24
CA ALA A 115 9.69 -6.65 -15.83
C ALA A 115 11.17 -6.58 -15.50
N ARG A 116 11.74 -5.37 -15.70
CA ARG A 116 13.13 -5.03 -15.38
C ARG A 116 13.14 -4.10 -14.17
N LYS A 117 14.02 -4.40 -13.20
CA LYS A 117 14.21 -3.54 -12.03
C LYS A 117 14.75 -2.17 -12.45
N LEU A 118 14.16 -1.12 -11.91
CA LEU A 118 14.57 0.27 -12.12
C LEU A 118 15.38 0.82 -10.96
N ARG A 119 14.91 0.62 -9.74
CA ARG A 119 15.53 1.16 -8.52
C ARG A 119 15.05 0.42 -7.29
N GLU A 120 15.75 0.64 -6.18
CA GLU A 120 15.36 0.23 -4.84
C GLU A 120 15.37 1.42 -3.89
N TYR A 121 14.51 1.36 -2.88
CA TYR A 121 14.44 2.35 -1.81
C TYR A 121 13.82 1.75 -0.56
N THR A 122 14.15 2.31 0.59
CA THR A 122 13.62 1.85 1.88
C THR A 122 12.41 2.68 2.28
N LEU A 123 11.32 2.01 2.64
CA LEU A 123 10.25 2.60 3.43
C LEU A 123 10.59 2.41 4.91
N ALA A 124 11.03 3.49 5.54
CA ALA A 124 11.28 3.57 6.97
C ALA A 124 10.01 4.01 7.72
N PRO A 125 9.91 3.78 9.05
CA PRO A 125 8.77 4.23 9.84
C PRO A 125 8.44 5.72 9.63
N GLY A 126 7.16 6.01 9.38
CA GLY A 126 6.66 7.35 9.04
C GLY A 126 6.65 7.68 7.55
N ALA A 127 7.32 6.89 6.70
CA ALA A 127 7.26 7.08 5.25
C ALA A 127 5.96 6.54 4.64
N ALA A 128 5.51 7.17 3.57
CA ALA A 128 4.42 6.68 2.74
C ALA A 128 4.73 6.87 1.26
N HIS A 129 4.39 5.88 0.43
CA HIS A 129 4.62 5.86 -1.00
C HIS A 129 3.34 5.49 -1.77
N VAL A 130 3.11 6.16 -2.89
CA VAL A 130 1.97 5.92 -3.78
C VAL A 130 2.37 4.98 -4.91
N TYR A 131 1.58 3.96 -5.14
CA TYR A 131 1.64 3.07 -6.31
C TYR A 131 0.35 3.25 -7.10
N ASN A 132 0.44 3.93 -8.23
CA ASN A 132 -0.70 4.16 -9.10
C ASN A 132 -1.04 2.91 -9.92
N GLU A 133 -2.10 2.98 -10.72
CA GLU A 133 -2.50 1.88 -11.62
C GLU A 133 -1.34 1.54 -12.56
N GLY A 134 -1.00 0.27 -12.64
CA GLY A 134 0.07 -0.23 -13.49
C GLY A 134 1.48 -0.08 -12.96
N ASP A 135 1.68 0.59 -11.82
CA ASP A 135 3.00 0.69 -11.17
C ASP A 135 3.44 -0.69 -10.65
N VAL A 136 4.45 -1.26 -11.25
CA VAL A 136 5.01 -2.56 -10.86
C VAL A 136 6.08 -2.35 -9.80
N HIS A 137 5.92 -3.03 -8.66
CA HIS A 137 6.83 -2.95 -7.52
C HIS A 137 6.94 -4.29 -6.80
N ALA A 138 7.97 -4.43 -5.99
CA ALA A 138 8.18 -5.62 -5.16
C ALA A 138 8.66 -5.22 -3.76
N PRO A 139 8.05 -5.79 -2.69
CA PRO A 139 8.51 -5.61 -1.32
C PRO A 139 9.50 -6.70 -0.91
N SER A 140 10.46 -6.33 -0.08
CA SER A 140 11.31 -7.24 0.68
C SER A 140 11.41 -6.77 2.12
N ARG A 141 11.35 -7.68 3.08
CA ARG A 141 11.44 -7.37 4.50
C ARG A 141 12.44 -8.31 5.18
N ALA A 142 13.36 -7.74 5.91
CA ALA A 142 14.35 -8.51 6.68
C ALA A 142 13.80 -9.06 8.02
N GLY A 143 12.63 -8.61 8.46
CA GLY A 143 12.02 -9.00 9.70
C GLY A 143 10.60 -8.48 9.88
N PRO A 144 10.09 -8.44 11.12
CA PRO A 144 8.74 -7.97 11.40
C PRO A 144 8.50 -6.53 10.93
N ALA A 145 7.31 -6.25 10.44
CA ALA A 145 6.89 -4.93 10.00
C ALA A 145 5.37 -4.73 10.15
N ARG A 146 4.96 -3.48 10.35
CA ARG A 146 3.55 -3.08 10.31
C ARG A 146 3.37 -1.95 9.29
N LEU A 147 2.37 -2.09 8.44
CA LEU A 147 2.00 -1.10 7.44
C LEU A 147 0.53 -0.73 7.57
N ILE A 148 0.24 0.56 7.36
CA ILE A 148 -1.11 1.03 7.09
C ILE A 148 -1.18 1.27 5.58
N ARG A 149 -2.07 0.57 4.90
CA ARG A 149 -2.30 0.75 3.46
C ARG A 149 -3.62 1.45 3.21
N ILE A 150 -3.62 2.34 2.23
CA ILE A 150 -4.85 2.84 1.63
C ILE A 150 -4.94 2.20 0.25
N GLU A 151 -6.01 1.47 0.00
CA GLU A 151 -6.25 0.77 -1.27
C GLU A 151 -7.45 1.40 -1.97
N GLY A 152 -7.37 1.67 -3.26
CA GLY A 152 -8.46 2.29 -4.03
C GLY A 152 -9.74 1.44 -4.06
N THR A 153 -9.57 0.14 -3.92
CA THR A 153 -10.61 -0.85 -3.61
C THR A 153 -9.97 -1.96 -2.80
N ASN A 154 -10.77 -2.87 -2.22
CA ASN A 154 -10.21 -4.04 -1.55
C ASN A 154 -9.46 -4.92 -2.55
N LEU A 155 -8.13 -4.91 -2.49
CA LEU A 155 -7.27 -5.61 -3.46
C LEU A 155 -7.37 -7.14 -3.42
N GLU A 156 -8.01 -7.72 -2.41
CA GLU A 156 -8.35 -9.15 -2.42
C GLU A 156 -9.44 -9.50 -3.44
N ARG A 157 -10.20 -8.51 -3.89
CA ARG A 157 -11.31 -8.68 -4.85
C ARG A 157 -10.92 -8.41 -6.30
N VAL A 158 -9.65 -8.05 -6.56
CA VAL A 158 -9.18 -7.71 -7.91
C VAL A 158 -8.05 -8.63 -8.36
N ALA A 159 -8.03 -8.92 -9.66
CA ALA A 159 -6.90 -9.61 -10.27
C ALA A 159 -5.74 -8.63 -10.42
N ARG A 160 -4.55 -9.06 -9.96
CA ARG A 160 -3.31 -8.28 -10.03
C ARG A 160 -2.36 -8.90 -11.03
N GLY A 161 -1.67 -8.07 -11.79
CA GLY A 161 -0.59 -8.50 -12.66
C GLY A 161 0.60 -8.99 -11.82
N ARG A 162 1.16 -10.14 -12.17
CA ARG A 162 2.41 -10.65 -11.62
C ARG A 162 3.47 -10.61 -12.70
N TYR A 163 4.71 -10.37 -12.31
CA TYR A 163 5.81 -10.21 -13.25
C TYR A 163 7.01 -11.05 -12.83
N GLU A 164 7.67 -11.62 -13.83
CA GLU A 164 8.94 -12.30 -13.65
C GLU A 164 10.08 -11.31 -13.97
N PRO A 165 11.14 -11.28 -13.16
CA PRO A 165 12.33 -10.48 -13.47
C PRO A 165 12.96 -10.92 -14.77
N VAL A 166 13.31 -9.96 -15.64
CA VAL A 166 14.25 -10.19 -16.75
C VAL A 166 15.62 -9.68 -16.34
N GLY A 167 16.69 -10.38 -16.76
CA GLY A 167 18.06 -9.95 -16.55
C GLY A 167 18.34 -8.59 -17.22
N GLU A 168 19.42 -7.96 -16.75
CA GLU A 168 19.97 -6.73 -17.34
C GLU A 168 20.41 -6.96 -18.80
#